data_4b9955441db54ae79b11befe6d1a9219
#
_entry.id   4b9955441db54ae79b11befe6d1a9219
#
_cell.length_a   1.000
_cell.length_b   1.000
_cell.length_c   1.000
_cell.angle_alpha   90.00
_cell.angle_beta   90.00
_cell.angle_gamma   90.00
#
_symmetry.space_group_name_H-M   'P 1'
#
loop_
_entity.id
_entity.type
_entity.pdbx_description
1 polymer ?
#
loop_
_entity_poly.entity_id
_entity_poly.type
_entity_poly.pdbx_seq_one_letter_code
_entity_poly.pdbx_strand_id
1 'polypeptide(L)'
;MKNEEYNIKLAAYIEQLQELRKEAVSLATGIIGETLCTDDLFFCASVDRCIRLIDGLIPMLKDRNLTCVEVLLRMQMDNCMRTYAAFIAEDRNAVIRCILDGTPIKSLKDINGNKMLDGYLKDEVAKIDPIFSEVYNNASGYVHLSEKAFYQTVDSCDNYRIGIQIGQPLPEKRNAPLLEAAAAYIKDSVYDTFGFTVNVGISDRKVLAKMA
;
A
#
# COMPACT_ATOMS: atom_id res chain seq x y z
N MET A 1 27.69 10.52 -6.63
CA MET A 1 27.29 11.02 -5.29
C MET A 1 25.78 10.93 -5.06
N LYS A 2 24.90 11.78 -5.68
CA LYS A 2 23.45 11.73 -5.38
C LYS A 2 22.76 10.38 -5.68
N ASN A 3 23.07 9.74 -6.79
CA ASN A 3 22.45 8.44 -7.13
C ASN A 3 22.91 7.32 -6.20
N GLU A 4 24.13 7.36 -5.74
CA GLU A 4 24.68 6.42 -4.76
C GLU A 4 23.96 6.52 -3.41
N GLU A 5 23.64 7.73 -2.97
CA GLU A 5 22.83 7.96 -1.76
C GLU A 5 21.43 7.34 -1.88
N TYR A 6 20.74 7.52 -3.01
CA TYR A 6 19.43 6.89 -3.24
C TYR A 6 19.52 5.36 -3.25
N ASN A 7 20.58 4.80 -3.80
CA ASN A 7 20.78 3.35 -3.84
C ASN A 7 21.04 2.77 -2.45
N ILE A 8 21.79 3.47 -1.61
CA ILE A 8 22.01 3.07 -0.21
C ILE A 8 20.68 3.10 0.56
N LYS A 9 19.89 4.16 0.41
CA LYS A 9 18.58 4.26 1.05
C LYS A 9 17.62 3.17 0.56
N LEU A 10 17.58 2.91 -0.75
CA LEU A 10 16.75 1.86 -1.33
C LEU A 10 17.11 0.48 -0.77
N ALA A 11 18.40 0.18 -0.64
CA ALA A 11 18.86 -1.06 -0.03
C ALA A 11 18.39 -1.18 1.44
N ALA A 12 18.50 -0.10 2.22
CA ALA A 12 18.03 -0.06 3.59
C ALA A 12 16.49 -0.26 3.69
N TYR A 13 15.71 0.34 2.77
CA TYR A 13 14.26 0.10 2.73
C TYR A 13 13.90 -1.34 2.37
N ILE A 14 14.64 -1.98 1.47
CA ILE A 14 14.45 -3.39 1.15
C ILE A 14 14.67 -4.26 2.39
N GLU A 15 15.71 -4.00 3.18
CA GLU A 15 15.95 -4.69 4.45
C GLU A 15 14.81 -4.45 5.46
N GLN A 16 14.36 -3.21 5.61
CA GLN A 16 13.22 -2.88 6.48
C GLN A 16 11.93 -3.58 6.04
N LEU A 17 11.66 -3.68 4.74
CA LEU A 17 10.51 -4.42 4.21
C LEU A 17 10.60 -5.92 4.52
N GLN A 18 11.81 -6.50 4.51
CA GLN A 18 12.01 -7.91 4.89
C GLN A 18 11.73 -8.14 6.38
N GLU A 19 12.13 -7.22 7.26
CA GLU A 19 11.80 -7.30 8.68
C GLU A 19 10.29 -7.09 8.91
N LEU A 20 9.69 -6.11 8.27
CA LEU A 20 8.26 -5.83 8.34
C LEU A 20 7.42 -7.04 7.88
N ARG A 21 7.90 -7.77 6.88
CA ARG A 21 7.28 -9.04 6.47
C ARG A 21 7.27 -10.08 7.59
N LYS A 22 8.33 -10.18 8.38
CA LYS A 22 8.40 -11.11 9.53
C LYS A 22 7.44 -10.66 10.65
N GLU A 23 7.40 -9.36 10.92
CA GLU A 23 6.45 -8.77 11.87
C GLU A 23 5.00 -9.05 11.44
N ALA A 24 4.69 -8.93 10.15
CA ALA A 24 3.38 -9.25 9.59
C ALA A 24 2.97 -10.71 9.86
N VAL A 25 3.88 -11.66 9.68
CA VAL A 25 3.61 -13.08 9.99
C VAL A 25 3.31 -13.27 11.49
N SER A 26 4.07 -12.62 12.36
CA SER A 26 3.84 -12.66 13.81
C SER A 26 2.49 -12.04 14.18
N LEU A 27 2.13 -10.92 13.56
CA LEU A 27 0.85 -10.25 13.74
C LEU A 27 -0.32 -11.15 13.31
N ALA A 28 -0.27 -11.74 12.12
CA ALA A 28 -1.29 -12.65 11.62
C ALA A 28 -1.48 -13.86 12.55
N THR A 29 -0.38 -14.43 13.03
CA THR A 29 -0.43 -15.54 14.01
C THR A 29 -1.07 -15.11 15.34
N GLY A 30 -0.84 -13.87 15.78
CA GLY A 30 -1.43 -13.30 16.99
C GLY A 30 -2.93 -13.01 16.87
N ILE A 31 -3.43 -12.69 15.67
CA ILE A 31 -4.86 -12.49 15.40
C ILE A 31 -5.63 -13.82 15.51
N ILE A 32 -5.04 -14.91 15.06
CA ILE A 32 -5.61 -16.25 15.14
C ILE A 32 -5.53 -16.72 16.62
N GLY A 33 -6.60 -16.48 17.38
CA GLY A 33 -6.70 -16.93 18.77
C GLY A 33 -7.17 -18.38 18.88
N GLU A 34 -7.70 -18.76 20.05
CA GLU A 34 -8.29 -20.08 20.26
C GLU A 34 -9.58 -20.31 19.44
N THR A 35 -10.27 -19.23 19.10
CA THR A 35 -11.50 -19.25 18.27
C THR A 35 -11.35 -18.27 17.15
N LEU A 36 -11.62 -18.71 15.91
CA LEU A 36 -11.57 -17.91 14.72
C LEU A 36 -12.96 -17.34 14.40
N CYS A 37 -13.07 -16.03 14.30
CA CYS A 37 -14.29 -15.37 13.84
C CYS A 37 -14.09 -14.72 12.44
N THR A 38 -15.16 -14.21 11.86
CA THR A 38 -15.14 -13.61 10.52
C THR A 38 -14.23 -12.38 10.47
N ASP A 39 -14.21 -11.60 11.55
CA ASP A 39 -13.32 -10.43 11.67
C ASP A 39 -11.85 -10.84 11.65
N ASP A 40 -11.50 -11.91 12.40
CA ASP A 40 -10.13 -12.43 12.43
C ASP A 40 -9.68 -12.88 11.03
N LEU A 41 -10.56 -13.57 10.29
CA LEU A 41 -10.28 -13.97 8.90
C LEU A 41 -10.03 -12.76 7.99
N PHE A 42 -10.83 -11.71 8.13
CA PHE A 42 -10.67 -10.50 7.33
C PHE A 42 -9.33 -9.81 7.61
N PHE A 43 -9.00 -9.61 8.91
CA PHE A 43 -7.74 -8.96 9.28
C PHE A 43 -6.52 -9.82 8.96
N CYS A 44 -6.61 -11.14 9.14
CA CYS A 44 -5.56 -12.05 8.67
C CYS A 44 -5.36 -11.95 7.15
N ALA A 45 -6.45 -11.88 6.37
CA ALA A 45 -6.36 -11.71 4.92
C ALA A 45 -5.75 -10.37 4.51
N SER A 46 -6.07 -9.29 5.24
CA SER A 46 -5.46 -7.96 5.02
C SER A 46 -3.95 -7.99 5.27
N VAL A 47 -3.52 -8.64 6.35
CA VAL A 47 -2.09 -8.79 6.69
C VAL A 47 -1.39 -9.73 5.71
N ASP A 48 -2.00 -10.87 5.34
CA ASP A 48 -1.44 -11.78 4.30
C ASP A 48 -1.28 -11.07 2.97
N ARG A 49 -2.23 -10.20 2.60
CA ARG A 49 -2.10 -9.37 1.41
C ARG A 49 -0.89 -8.43 1.48
N CYS A 50 -0.60 -7.81 2.63
CA CYS A 50 0.62 -7.02 2.82
C CYS A 50 1.87 -7.88 2.58
N ILE A 51 1.92 -9.09 3.15
CA ILE A 51 3.04 -10.02 2.97
C ILE A 51 3.26 -10.33 1.49
N ARG A 52 2.20 -10.70 0.76
CA ARG A 52 2.27 -11.03 -0.68
C ARG A 52 2.70 -9.83 -1.52
N LEU A 53 2.25 -8.63 -1.18
CA LEU A 53 2.65 -7.41 -1.88
C LEU A 53 4.13 -7.08 -1.61
N ILE A 54 4.63 -7.25 -0.38
CA ILE A 54 6.06 -7.11 -0.05
C ILE A 54 6.89 -8.15 -0.82
N ASP A 55 6.45 -9.41 -0.88
CA ASP A 55 7.15 -10.49 -1.60
C ASP A 55 7.24 -10.22 -3.11
N GLY A 56 6.21 -9.61 -3.70
CA GLY A 56 6.24 -9.17 -5.10
C GLY A 56 7.07 -7.90 -5.32
N LEU A 57 7.07 -6.99 -4.34
CA LEU A 57 7.71 -5.69 -4.45
C LEU A 57 9.24 -5.77 -4.40
N ILE A 58 9.80 -6.56 -3.47
CA ILE A 58 11.25 -6.66 -3.28
C ILE A 58 11.98 -7.02 -4.57
N PRO A 59 11.57 -8.04 -5.35
CA PRO A 59 12.16 -8.31 -6.67
C PRO A 59 12.07 -7.10 -7.61
N MET A 60 10.91 -6.45 -7.68
CA MET A 60 10.69 -5.31 -8.59
C MET A 60 11.56 -4.09 -8.22
N LEU A 61 11.80 -3.86 -6.92
CA LEU A 61 12.73 -2.84 -6.46
C LEU A 61 14.18 -3.17 -6.85
N LYS A 62 14.58 -4.43 -6.71
CA LYS A 62 15.92 -4.91 -7.10
C LYS A 62 16.14 -4.82 -8.61
N ASP A 63 15.11 -5.18 -9.39
CA ASP A 63 15.13 -5.12 -10.86
C ASP A 63 14.87 -3.69 -11.39
N ARG A 64 14.63 -2.73 -10.49
CA ARG A 64 14.38 -1.32 -10.82
C ARG A 64 13.19 -1.09 -11.75
N ASN A 65 12.19 -1.95 -11.67
CA ASN A 65 10.98 -1.87 -12.47
C ASN A 65 9.96 -0.93 -11.81
N LEU A 66 10.14 0.38 -12.02
CA LEU A 66 9.31 1.42 -11.41
C LEU A 66 7.81 1.22 -11.70
N THR A 67 7.44 0.85 -12.93
CA THR A 67 6.03 0.64 -13.28
C THR A 67 5.37 -0.42 -12.40
N CYS A 68 6.03 -1.58 -12.22
CA CYS A 68 5.51 -2.63 -11.36
C CYS A 68 5.52 -2.23 -9.88
N VAL A 69 6.54 -1.51 -9.43
CA VAL A 69 6.63 -0.98 -8.05
C VAL A 69 5.44 -0.07 -7.76
N GLU A 70 5.11 0.87 -8.63
CA GLU A 70 4.01 1.81 -8.46
C GLU A 70 2.63 1.13 -8.49
N VAL A 71 2.46 0.09 -9.31
CA VAL A 71 1.24 -0.72 -9.31
C VAL A 71 1.08 -1.46 -7.99
N LEU A 72 2.14 -2.08 -7.46
CA LEU A 72 2.12 -2.77 -6.18
C LEU A 72 1.88 -1.80 -5.01
N LEU A 73 2.49 -0.61 -5.06
CA LEU A 73 2.20 0.47 -4.12
C LEU A 73 0.71 0.82 -4.12
N ARG A 74 0.13 1.03 -5.30
CA ARG A 74 -1.30 1.35 -5.43
C ARG A 74 -2.20 0.24 -4.85
N MET A 75 -1.83 -1.02 -5.06
CA MET A 75 -2.53 -2.17 -4.48
C MET A 75 -2.43 -2.21 -2.95
N GLN A 76 -1.27 -1.84 -2.39
CA GLN A 76 -1.09 -1.75 -0.94
C GLN A 76 -1.93 -0.61 -0.35
N MET A 77 -2.00 0.53 -1.02
CA MET A 77 -2.86 1.65 -0.59
C MET A 77 -4.35 1.27 -0.61
N ASP A 78 -4.80 0.50 -1.62
CA ASP A 78 -6.15 -0.07 -1.63
C ASP A 78 -6.40 -1.01 -0.45
N ASN A 79 -5.42 -1.85 -0.13
CA ASN A 79 -5.48 -2.73 1.03
C ASN A 79 -5.66 -1.94 2.34
N CYS A 80 -4.86 -0.88 2.51
CA CYS A 80 -4.96 0.04 3.64
C CYS A 80 -6.36 0.67 3.74
N MET A 81 -6.88 1.22 2.64
CA MET A 81 -8.21 1.83 2.60
C MET A 81 -9.34 0.83 2.93
N ARG A 82 -9.27 -0.43 2.46
CA ARG A 82 -10.28 -1.46 2.77
C ARG A 82 -10.22 -1.89 4.23
N THR A 83 -9.02 -1.99 4.81
CA THR A 83 -8.84 -2.25 6.24
C THR A 83 -9.40 -1.08 7.07
N TYR A 84 -9.10 0.14 6.67
CA TYR A 84 -9.64 1.35 7.31
C TYR A 84 -11.16 1.45 7.20
N ALA A 85 -11.75 1.07 6.07
CA ALA A 85 -13.20 1.05 5.90
C ALA A 85 -13.89 0.17 6.94
N ALA A 86 -13.34 -1.02 7.25
CA ALA A 86 -13.85 -1.86 8.33
C ALA A 86 -13.68 -1.23 9.71
N PHE A 87 -12.64 -0.39 9.89
CA PHE A 87 -12.39 0.33 11.14
C PHE A 87 -13.44 1.41 11.42
N ILE A 88 -13.83 2.21 10.40
CA ILE A 88 -14.77 3.34 10.57
C ILE A 88 -16.23 2.99 10.29
N ALA A 89 -16.53 1.75 9.90
CA ALA A 89 -17.87 1.34 9.49
C ALA A 89 -18.92 1.49 10.58
N GLU A 90 -20.13 1.92 10.22
CA GLU A 90 -21.32 1.81 11.06
C GLU A 90 -21.63 0.34 11.38
N ASP A 91 -21.57 -0.53 10.37
CA ASP A 91 -21.63 -2.00 10.51
C ASP A 91 -20.39 -2.64 9.89
N ARG A 92 -19.41 -2.99 10.73
CA ARG A 92 -18.18 -3.68 10.32
C ARG A 92 -18.47 -5.00 9.64
N ASN A 93 -19.41 -5.78 10.18
CA ASN A 93 -19.74 -7.08 9.62
C ASN A 93 -20.32 -6.96 8.20
N ALA A 94 -21.07 -5.88 7.90
CA ALA A 94 -21.54 -5.61 6.55
C ALA A 94 -20.38 -5.32 5.60
N VAL A 95 -19.36 -4.54 6.02
CA VAL A 95 -18.16 -4.28 5.20
C VAL A 95 -17.40 -5.57 4.94
N ILE A 96 -17.16 -6.37 5.96
CA ILE A 96 -16.43 -7.65 5.84
C ILE A 96 -17.19 -8.61 4.92
N ARG A 97 -18.51 -8.77 5.10
CA ARG A 97 -19.33 -9.60 4.20
C ARG A 97 -19.25 -9.13 2.75
N CYS A 98 -19.39 -7.82 2.49
CA CYS A 98 -19.27 -7.29 1.12
C CYS A 98 -17.92 -7.65 0.49
N ILE A 99 -16.82 -7.54 1.25
CA ILE A 99 -15.48 -7.88 0.75
C ILE A 99 -15.34 -9.38 0.48
N LEU A 100 -15.83 -10.23 1.40
CA LEU A 100 -15.80 -11.69 1.23
C LEU A 100 -16.66 -12.14 0.04
N ASP A 101 -17.80 -11.50 -0.19
CA ASP A 101 -18.73 -11.80 -1.29
C ASP A 101 -18.30 -11.16 -2.62
N GLY A 102 -17.21 -10.39 -2.65
CA GLY A 102 -16.75 -9.67 -3.83
C GLY A 102 -17.68 -8.52 -4.25
N THR A 103 -18.52 -8.01 -3.34
CA THR A 103 -19.44 -6.91 -3.61
C THR A 103 -18.85 -5.55 -3.22
N PRO A 104 -19.17 -4.47 -3.97
CA PRO A 104 -18.63 -3.15 -3.65
C PRO A 104 -19.16 -2.59 -2.33
N ILE A 105 -18.30 -2.05 -1.48
CA ILE A 105 -18.67 -1.41 -0.21
C ILE A 105 -19.19 0.03 -0.37
N LYS A 106 -19.21 0.58 -1.57
CA LYS A 106 -19.53 2.00 -1.86
C LYS A 106 -20.94 2.43 -1.42
N SER A 107 -21.85 1.49 -1.20
CA SER A 107 -23.21 1.75 -0.69
C SER A 107 -23.30 1.76 0.83
N LEU A 108 -22.30 1.20 1.52
CA LEU A 108 -22.23 1.16 2.97
C LEU A 108 -21.82 2.53 3.52
N LYS A 109 -22.07 2.73 4.81
CA LYS A 109 -21.81 3.97 5.50
C LYS A 109 -20.82 3.78 6.64
N ASP A 110 -20.07 4.86 6.92
CA ASP A 110 -19.30 4.99 8.15
C ASP A 110 -20.22 5.38 9.34
N ILE A 111 -19.64 5.47 10.51
CA ILE A 111 -20.32 5.87 11.76
C ILE A 111 -20.92 7.29 11.70
N ASN A 112 -20.52 8.13 10.74
CA ASN A 112 -21.02 9.49 10.52
C ASN A 112 -22.07 9.55 9.40
N GLY A 113 -22.45 8.41 8.80
CA GLY A 113 -23.44 8.31 7.74
C GLY A 113 -22.92 8.59 6.33
N ASN A 114 -21.61 8.75 6.14
CA ASN A 114 -20.99 8.99 4.83
C ASN A 114 -20.80 7.69 4.05
N LYS A 115 -21.04 7.73 2.74
CA LYS A 115 -20.84 6.57 1.87
C LYS A 115 -19.34 6.27 1.68
N MET A 116 -18.97 4.99 1.74
CA MET A 116 -17.61 4.51 1.61
C MET A 116 -17.13 4.41 0.16
N LEU A 117 -17.14 5.54 -0.55
CA LEU A 117 -16.55 5.67 -1.88
C LEU A 117 -15.01 5.68 -1.77
N ASP A 118 -14.31 5.22 -2.79
CA ASP A 118 -12.84 5.19 -2.79
C ASP A 118 -12.23 6.58 -2.56
N GLY A 119 -12.81 7.63 -3.19
CA GLY A 119 -12.38 9.01 -2.95
C GLY A 119 -12.58 9.45 -1.50
N TYR A 120 -13.71 9.10 -0.90
CA TYR A 120 -13.99 9.38 0.51
C TYR A 120 -12.99 8.68 1.43
N LEU A 121 -12.80 7.37 1.26
CA LEU A 121 -11.86 6.58 2.07
C LEU A 121 -10.43 7.09 1.94
N LYS A 122 -10.01 7.46 0.72
CA LYS A 122 -8.70 8.09 0.47
C LYS A 122 -8.54 9.38 1.29
N ASP A 123 -9.56 10.25 1.29
CA ASP A 123 -9.51 11.52 1.99
C ASP A 123 -9.58 11.34 3.51
N GLU A 124 -10.26 10.29 4.00
CA GLU A 124 -10.27 9.95 5.43
C GLU A 124 -8.91 9.41 5.89
N VAL A 125 -8.28 8.52 5.14
CA VAL A 125 -6.91 8.04 5.46
C VAL A 125 -5.92 9.21 5.41
N ALA A 126 -6.08 10.16 4.48
CA ALA A 126 -5.24 11.34 4.38
C ALA A 126 -5.32 12.29 5.60
N LYS A 127 -6.32 12.15 6.46
CA LYS A 127 -6.36 12.88 7.75
C LYS A 127 -5.35 12.31 8.76
N ILE A 128 -4.98 11.05 8.61
CA ILE A 128 -4.03 10.34 9.46
C ILE A 128 -2.63 10.41 8.84
N ASP A 129 -2.54 10.13 7.54
CA ASP A 129 -1.33 10.24 6.73
C ASP A 129 -1.50 11.34 5.66
N PRO A 130 -0.99 12.57 5.91
CA PRO A 130 -1.25 13.72 5.02
C PRO A 130 -0.78 13.57 3.59
N ILE A 131 0.21 12.70 3.31
CA ILE A 131 0.73 12.48 1.95
C ILE A 131 -0.01 11.37 1.20
N PHE A 132 -0.92 10.64 1.87
CA PHE A 132 -1.64 9.50 1.28
C PHE A 132 -2.35 9.85 -0.03
N SER A 133 -3.11 10.95 -0.07
CA SER A 133 -3.85 11.35 -1.26
C SER A 133 -2.93 11.68 -2.44
N GLU A 134 -1.79 12.33 -2.18
CA GLU A 134 -0.82 12.65 -3.23
C GLU A 134 -0.19 11.39 -3.82
N VAL A 135 0.29 10.50 -2.95
CA VAL A 135 0.92 9.24 -3.38
C VAL A 135 -0.09 8.35 -4.11
N TYR A 136 -1.32 8.24 -3.60
CA TYR A 136 -2.41 7.50 -4.26
C TYR A 136 -2.68 7.99 -5.68
N ASN A 137 -2.81 9.30 -5.87
CA ASN A 137 -3.04 9.89 -7.18
C ASN A 137 -1.83 9.68 -8.10
N ASN A 138 -0.62 9.78 -7.55
CA ASN A 138 0.62 9.53 -8.28
C ASN A 138 0.72 8.07 -8.75
N ALA A 139 0.53 7.11 -7.87
CA ALA A 139 0.57 5.69 -8.19
C ALA A 139 -0.55 5.27 -9.17
N SER A 140 -1.74 5.87 -9.06
CA SER A 140 -2.85 5.63 -10.00
C SER A 140 -2.49 5.98 -11.45
N GLY A 141 -1.61 6.97 -11.66
CA GLY A 141 -1.12 7.32 -13.00
C GLY A 141 -0.27 6.23 -13.67
N TYR A 142 0.30 5.29 -12.91
CA TYR A 142 1.05 4.16 -13.45
C TYR A 142 0.16 2.93 -13.71
N VAL A 143 -1.00 2.84 -13.06
CA VAL A 143 -1.98 1.77 -13.33
C VAL A 143 -2.66 1.95 -14.68
N HIS A 144 -2.86 3.19 -15.08
CA HIS A 144 -3.50 3.54 -16.35
C HIS A 144 -2.47 4.12 -17.33
N LEU A 145 -2.73 4.02 -18.63
CA LEU A 145 -1.94 4.71 -19.64
C LEU A 145 -2.19 6.22 -19.54
N SER A 146 -1.45 6.85 -18.63
CA SER A 146 -1.51 8.28 -18.35
C SER A 146 -0.29 9.02 -18.91
N GLU A 147 -0.26 10.33 -18.70
CA GLU A 147 0.91 11.17 -19.00
C GLU A 147 2.20 10.64 -18.38
N LYS A 148 2.13 10.08 -17.16
CA LYS A 148 3.31 9.52 -16.45
C LYS A 148 3.88 8.31 -17.18
N ALA A 149 3.02 7.38 -17.61
CA ALA A 149 3.44 6.25 -18.44
C ALA A 149 3.99 6.72 -19.79
N PHE A 150 3.39 7.75 -20.40
CA PHE A 150 3.89 8.34 -21.63
C PHE A 150 5.28 8.94 -21.46
N TYR A 151 5.50 9.75 -20.42
CA TYR A 151 6.80 10.38 -20.18
C TYR A 151 7.91 9.40 -19.75
N GLN A 152 7.58 8.17 -19.37
CA GLN A 152 8.59 7.12 -19.19
C GLN A 152 9.24 6.73 -20.52
N THR A 153 8.54 6.87 -21.64
CA THR A 153 9.04 6.55 -22.98
C THR A 153 9.95 7.66 -23.54
N VAL A 154 9.86 8.87 -22.99
CA VAL A 154 10.63 10.03 -23.47
C VAL A 154 11.94 10.12 -22.72
N ASP A 155 13.06 9.99 -23.45
CA ASP A 155 14.42 10.11 -22.90
C ASP A 155 14.88 11.58 -22.86
N SER A 156 14.70 12.29 -23.94
CA SER A 156 15.14 13.68 -24.09
C SER A 156 14.16 14.49 -24.95
N CYS A 157 14.10 15.78 -24.68
CA CYS A 157 13.37 16.72 -25.50
C CYS A 157 14.27 17.97 -25.70
N ASP A 158 14.85 18.12 -26.87
CA ASP A 158 15.72 19.26 -27.20
C ASP A 158 15.48 19.71 -28.64
N ASN A 159 15.38 21.03 -28.86
CA ASN A 159 15.36 21.69 -30.15
C ASN A 159 14.54 20.98 -31.26
N TYR A 160 13.28 20.66 -30.97
CA TYR A 160 12.36 19.94 -31.88
C TYR A 160 12.69 18.45 -32.10
N ARG A 161 13.59 17.85 -31.29
CA ARG A 161 13.87 16.43 -31.32
C ARG A 161 13.37 15.79 -30.03
N ILE A 162 12.67 14.68 -30.15
CA ILE A 162 12.22 13.87 -29.03
C ILE A 162 12.97 12.55 -29.12
N GLY A 163 13.75 12.25 -28.09
CA GLY A 163 14.36 10.93 -27.90
C GLY A 163 13.32 9.98 -27.29
N ILE A 164 13.10 8.85 -27.93
CA ILE A 164 12.17 7.81 -27.47
C ILE A 164 12.99 6.56 -27.15
N GLN A 165 12.76 5.99 -25.95
CA GLN A 165 13.34 4.71 -25.58
C GLN A 165 12.22 3.70 -25.29
N ILE A 166 12.23 2.57 -25.97
CA ILE A 166 11.23 1.51 -25.83
C ILE A 166 11.92 0.26 -25.26
N GLY A 167 11.34 -0.30 -24.20
CA GLY A 167 11.86 -1.51 -23.55
C GLY A 167 13.20 -1.33 -22.83
N GLN A 168 13.63 -0.09 -22.60
CA GLN A 168 14.84 0.21 -21.83
C GLN A 168 14.46 0.66 -20.42
N PRO A 169 15.27 0.36 -19.40
CA PRO A 169 15.04 0.87 -18.05
C PRO A 169 15.20 2.39 -18.05
N LEU A 170 14.43 3.06 -17.19
CA LEU A 170 14.58 4.50 -17.00
C LEU A 170 16.02 4.85 -16.61
N PRO A 171 16.54 6.00 -17.08
CA PRO A 171 17.83 6.49 -16.64
C PRO A 171 17.94 6.55 -15.13
N GLU A 172 19.05 6.09 -14.57
CA GLU A 172 19.30 5.96 -13.13
C GLU A 172 18.97 7.25 -12.36
N LYS A 173 19.35 8.40 -12.92
CA LYS A 173 19.10 9.72 -12.33
C LYS A 173 17.61 10.00 -12.11
N ARG A 174 16.74 9.44 -12.94
CA ARG A 174 15.27 9.57 -12.82
C ARG A 174 14.66 8.46 -11.99
N ASN A 175 15.16 7.25 -12.13
CA ASN A 175 14.60 6.04 -11.54
C ASN A 175 14.91 5.92 -10.05
N ALA A 176 16.14 6.17 -9.63
CA ALA A 176 16.58 5.96 -8.25
C ALA A 176 15.76 6.73 -7.20
N PRO A 177 15.51 8.05 -7.35
CA PRO A 177 14.71 8.79 -6.38
C PRO A 177 13.24 8.34 -6.32
N LEU A 178 12.66 7.90 -7.45
CA LEU A 178 11.28 7.43 -7.49
C LEU A 178 11.13 6.06 -6.81
N LEU A 179 12.07 5.16 -7.06
CA LEU A 179 12.09 3.84 -6.39
C LEU A 179 12.31 3.97 -4.88
N GLU A 180 13.20 4.88 -4.46
CA GLU A 180 13.42 5.15 -3.04
C GLU A 180 12.18 5.68 -2.37
N ALA A 181 11.52 6.69 -2.96
CA ALA A 181 10.30 7.27 -2.43
C ALA A 181 9.16 6.23 -2.37
N ALA A 182 8.99 5.42 -3.41
CA ALA A 182 7.98 4.36 -3.43
C ALA A 182 8.24 3.30 -2.34
N ALA A 183 9.50 2.88 -2.16
CA ALA A 183 9.87 1.91 -1.13
C ALA A 183 9.65 2.43 0.28
N ALA A 184 9.97 3.70 0.54
CA ALA A 184 9.71 4.38 1.80
C ALA A 184 8.21 4.38 2.11
N TYR A 185 7.42 4.83 1.14
CA TYR A 185 5.99 4.98 1.34
C TYR A 185 5.23 3.65 1.50
N ILE A 186 5.63 2.61 0.77
CA ILE A 186 5.06 1.26 0.95
C ILE A 186 5.26 0.76 2.37
N LYS A 187 6.44 0.95 2.93
CA LYS A 187 6.72 0.59 4.32
C LYS A 187 5.72 1.28 5.26
N ASP A 188 5.56 2.60 5.11
CA ASP A 188 4.67 3.39 5.97
C ASP A 188 3.20 2.95 5.79
N SER A 189 2.73 2.74 4.56
CA SER A 189 1.37 2.25 4.28
C SER A 189 1.10 0.83 4.84
N VAL A 190 2.11 -0.02 4.94
CA VAL A 190 1.98 -1.33 5.60
C VAL A 190 1.84 -1.16 7.11
N TYR A 191 2.60 -0.26 7.73
CA TYR A 191 2.44 0.08 9.16
C TYR A 191 1.06 0.63 9.47
N ASP A 192 0.51 1.51 8.63
CA ASP A 192 -0.86 2.03 8.77
C ASP A 192 -1.88 0.90 8.73
N THR A 193 -1.73 -0.03 7.79
CA THR A 193 -2.60 -1.21 7.68
C THR A 193 -2.55 -2.06 8.96
N PHE A 194 -1.36 -2.25 9.52
CA PHE A 194 -1.20 -2.97 10.80
C PHE A 194 -1.83 -2.20 11.95
N GLY A 195 -1.66 -0.88 12.01
CA GLY A 195 -2.26 -0.04 13.01
C GLY A 195 -3.79 -0.16 13.02
N PHE A 196 -4.44 -0.12 11.86
CA PHE A 196 -5.89 -0.32 11.76
C PHE A 196 -6.30 -1.74 12.16
N THR A 197 -5.55 -2.75 11.75
CA THR A 197 -5.78 -4.15 12.12
C THR A 197 -5.73 -4.34 13.64
N VAL A 198 -4.68 -3.82 14.29
CA VAL A 198 -4.48 -3.93 15.74
C VAL A 198 -5.60 -3.22 16.51
N ASN A 199 -5.92 -1.99 16.13
CA ASN A 199 -6.92 -1.18 16.84
C ASN A 199 -8.34 -1.75 16.76
N VAL A 200 -8.66 -2.51 15.72
CA VAL A 200 -10.00 -3.08 15.51
C VAL A 200 -10.11 -4.52 15.97
N GLY A 201 -9.15 -5.35 15.62
CA GLY A 201 -9.21 -6.80 15.86
C GLY A 201 -8.89 -7.20 17.29
N ILE A 202 -8.26 -6.30 18.05
CA ILE A 202 -7.56 -6.68 19.28
C ILE A 202 -8.06 -5.93 20.52
N SER A 203 -8.83 -4.85 20.36
CA SER A 203 -9.29 -4.05 21.51
C SER A 203 -10.11 -4.86 22.53
N ASP A 204 -10.75 -5.93 22.10
CA ASP A 204 -11.53 -6.81 22.99
C ASP A 204 -10.80 -8.09 23.42
N ARG A 205 -9.64 -8.43 22.87
CA ARG A 205 -9.00 -9.73 23.13
C ARG A 205 -7.46 -9.69 23.18
N LYS A 206 -6.89 -9.58 24.38
CA LYS A 206 -5.57 -10.12 24.84
C LYS A 206 -4.26 -9.87 24.07
N VAL A 207 -4.22 -9.31 22.85
CA VAL A 207 -2.98 -9.18 22.08
C VAL A 207 -2.30 -7.84 22.33
N LEU A 208 -3.04 -6.76 22.61
CA LEU A 208 -2.45 -5.48 23.04
C LEU A 208 -1.62 -5.62 24.33
N ALA A 209 -1.97 -6.55 25.20
CA ALA A 209 -1.20 -6.81 26.42
C ALA A 209 0.15 -7.53 26.17
N LYS A 210 0.41 -8.01 24.96
CA LYS A 210 1.68 -8.67 24.58
C LYS A 210 2.60 -7.81 23.74
N MET A 211 2.11 -6.67 23.20
CA MET A 211 2.88 -5.75 22.39
C MET A 211 3.21 -4.43 23.13
N ALA A 212 2.72 -4.23 24.34
CA ALA A 212 3.10 -3.20 25.30
C ALA A 212 4.20 -3.70 26.23
#